data_e897087f60ed226dce8f29dd97ea6740
#
_entry.id   e897087f60ed226dce8f29dd97ea6740
#
_cell.length_a   1.000
_cell.length_b   1.000
_cell.length_c   1.000
_cell.angle_alpha   90.00
_cell.angle_beta   90.00
_cell.angle_gamma   90.00
#
_symmetry.space_group_name_H-M   'P 1'
#
loop_
_entity.id
_entity.type
_entity.pdbx_description
1 polymer ?
#
loop_
_entity_poly.entity_id
_entity_poly.type
_entity_poly.pdbx_seq_one_letter_code
_entity_poly.pdbx_strand_id
1 'polypeptide(L)'
;MNLKPAWRRYALFAVLALTSKVAAALEPVEVQRWQHDLAVYRQTLEARHIRLYHRISKTEFTAALAGLENALPRLNEPQIVVELMRITRLVGDGHTHLAYWDAEHHRYPIAFRSIEGELRVVRTTPAFRQLLGSKLVAVDGMAASKLQEQLAPVAQVVENAQSQRRQTANHANVAEVLYGLGVTRQPRQARFELVDDVGKPQAALLTALRSDDYYEQLSATIAPDTVPLGRKVAEVSNRLWLSADPAQATAYLYFAQYPSFPEMERFAAKVQSYLRKHRIRKLIIDLRENGGGDFFVGLSFAHQMILVDELDWNGGIYALIGPATFSAGMSNAAQFRQLFNATLVGEPTGANPVGYQDMDGFVLPHSKRRVNYSKRMYRFDAPSADGLQPDKFVPTTWADLRRGVDAALAWALADRR
;
A
#
# COMPACT_ATOMS: atom_id res chain seq x y z
N MET A 1 74.81 -34.05 4.19
CA MET A 1 73.59 -34.47 3.49
C MET A 1 72.49 -34.44 4.52
N ASN A 2 71.81 -33.32 4.63
CA ASN A 2 70.85 -33.08 5.71
C ASN A 2 69.46 -32.82 5.12
N LEU A 3 68.55 -33.69 5.41
CA LEU A 3 67.12 -33.59 5.16
C LEU A 3 66.52 -32.72 6.26
N LYS A 4 65.83 -31.60 5.89
CA LYS A 4 65.01 -30.80 6.80
C LYS A 4 63.57 -31.27 6.80
N PRO A 5 62.87 -31.37 7.96
CA PRO A 5 61.50 -31.81 8.03
C PRO A 5 60.53 -30.67 7.74
N ALA A 6 59.41 -31.02 6.99
CA ALA A 6 58.34 -30.14 6.67
C ALA A 6 57.42 -29.91 7.88
N TRP A 7 57.17 -28.62 8.22
CA TRP A 7 56.20 -28.21 9.24
C TRP A 7 54.77 -28.32 8.68
N ARG A 8 53.97 -29.23 9.21
CA ARG A 8 52.52 -29.28 8.98
C ARG A 8 51.87 -28.13 9.76
N ARG A 9 51.32 -27.14 9.06
CA ARG A 9 50.41 -26.14 9.62
C ARG A 9 49.02 -26.78 9.77
N TYR A 10 48.59 -27.06 10.98
CA TYR A 10 47.20 -27.37 11.30
C TYR A 10 46.44 -26.06 11.36
N ALA A 11 45.56 -25.79 10.39
CA ALA A 11 44.56 -24.76 10.47
C ALA A 11 43.45 -25.25 11.38
N LEU A 12 43.34 -24.65 12.57
CA LEU A 12 42.18 -24.82 13.44
C LEU A 12 40.99 -24.09 12.78
N PHE A 13 40.06 -24.82 12.19
CA PHE A 13 38.75 -24.29 11.87
C PHE A 13 37.95 -24.16 13.17
N ALA A 14 37.85 -22.94 13.71
CA ALA A 14 36.90 -22.63 14.74
C ALA A 14 35.49 -22.63 14.09
N VAL A 15 34.74 -23.73 14.31
CA VAL A 15 33.31 -23.78 14.01
C VAL A 15 32.62 -22.86 15.03
N LEU A 16 32.34 -21.63 14.64
CA LEU A 16 31.38 -20.79 15.37
C LEU A 16 30.02 -21.47 15.25
N ALA A 17 29.61 -22.17 16.28
CA ALA A 17 28.22 -22.62 16.46
C ALA A 17 27.39 -21.35 16.67
N LEU A 18 26.78 -20.84 15.59
CA LEU A 18 25.69 -19.86 15.66
C LEU A 18 24.51 -20.55 16.33
N THR A 19 24.40 -20.42 17.64
CA THR A 19 23.18 -20.75 18.36
C THR A 19 22.12 -19.75 17.91
N SER A 20 21.27 -20.17 16.98
CA SER A 20 20.02 -19.46 16.69
C SER A 20 19.22 -19.45 17.99
N LYS A 21 19.13 -18.28 18.64
CA LYS A 21 18.14 -18.08 19.70
C LYS A 21 16.78 -18.26 19.05
N VAL A 22 16.17 -19.40 19.24
CA VAL A 22 14.73 -19.58 19.04
C VAL A 22 14.10 -18.48 19.91
N ALA A 23 13.28 -17.62 19.33
CA ALA A 23 12.59 -16.60 20.09
C ALA A 23 11.86 -17.30 21.24
N ALA A 24 12.18 -16.92 22.47
CA ALA A 24 11.63 -17.58 23.65
C ALA A 24 10.11 -17.39 23.66
N ALA A 25 9.40 -18.42 24.11
CA ALA A 25 7.98 -18.33 24.43
C ALA A 25 7.74 -17.16 25.41
N LEU A 26 6.54 -16.59 25.40
CA LEU A 26 6.22 -15.47 26.26
C LEU A 26 6.28 -15.87 27.74
N GLU A 27 6.76 -14.95 28.57
CA GLU A 27 6.65 -15.09 30.01
C GLU A 27 5.18 -15.07 30.47
N PRO A 28 4.80 -15.75 31.56
CA PRO A 28 3.40 -15.81 32.02
C PRO A 28 2.73 -14.44 32.16
N VAL A 29 3.46 -13.40 32.59
CA VAL A 29 2.95 -12.04 32.71
C VAL A 29 2.61 -11.43 31.35
N GLU A 30 3.40 -11.71 30.32
CA GLU A 30 3.13 -11.24 28.96
C GLU A 30 1.92 -11.97 28.36
N VAL A 31 1.75 -13.27 28.66
CA VAL A 31 0.55 -14.02 28.27
C VAL A 31 -0.71 -13.36 28.85
N GLN A 32 -0.72 -12.99 30.13
CA GLN A 32 -1.84 -12.30 30.77
C GLN A 32 -2.12 -10.92 30.15
N ARG A 33 -1.08 -10.17 29.79
CA ARG A 33 -1.20 -8.89 29.09
C ARG A 33 -1.86 -9.06 27.72
N TRP A 34 -1.43 -10.04 26.94
CA TRP A 34 -2.06 -10.34 25.66
C TRP A 34 -3.50 -10.84 25.79
N GLN A 35 -3.82 -11.65 26.79
CA GLN A 35 -5.20 -12.06 27.07
C GLN A 35 -6.10 -10.85 27.35
N HIS A 36 -5.61 -9.89 28.14
CA HIS A 36 -6.34 -8.64 28.37
C HIS A 36 -6.50 -7.81 27.08
N ASP A 37 -5.45 -7.69 26.28
CA ASP A 37 -5.50 -7.00 24.98
C ASP A 37 -6.53 -7.65 24.04
N LEU A 38 -6.59 -8.97 23.95
CA LEU A 38 -7.56 -9.70 23.12
C LEU A 38 -9.00 -9.50 23.62
N ALA A 39 -9.21 -9.45 24.94
CA ALA A 39 -10.51 -9.14 25.52
C ALA A 39 -10.96 -7.71 25.15
N VAL A 40 -10.10 -6.71 25.31
CA VAL A 40 -10.36 -5.31 24.92
C VAL A 40 -10.60 -5.20 23.42
N TYR A 41 -9.79 -5.89 22.61
CA TYR A 41 -9.95 -5.95 21.14
C TYR A 41 -11.37 -6.40 20.75
N ARG A 42 -11.82 -7.53 21.27
CA ARG A 42 -13.15 -8.06 20.98
C ARG A 42 -14.25 -7.14 21.44
N GLN A 43 -14.23 -6.76 22.73
CA GLN A 43 -15.28 -5.93 23.34
C GLN A 43 -15.41 -4.57 22.63
N THR A 44 -14.29 -3.96 22.26
CA THR A 44 -14.32 -2.66 21.59
C THR A 44 -14.84 -2.75 20.16
N LEU A 45 -14.43 -3.77 19.40
CA LEU A 45 -14.98 -4.00 18.05
C LEU A 45 -16.47 -4.33 18.09
N GLU A 46 -16.92 -5.21 19.01
CA GLU A 46 -18.35 -5.53 19.19
C GLU A 46 -19.20 -4.29 19.54
N ALA A 47 -18.62 -3.35 20.33
CA ALA A 47 -19.34 -2.16 20.77
C ALA A 47 -19.33 -1.01 19.74
N ARG A 48 -18.31 -0.90 18.91
CA ARG A 48 -18.06 0.32 18.11
C ARG A 48 -18.16 0.13 16.61
N HIS A 49 -17.84 -1.07 16.09
CA HIS A 49 -17.94 -1.33 14.66
C HIS A 49 -19.40 -1.30 14.21
N ILE A 50 -19.71 -0.58 13.14
CA ILE A 50 -21.09 -0.40 12.67
C ILE A 50 -21.83 -1.74 12.41
N ARG A 51 -21.12 -2.76 11.94
CA ARG A 51 -21.66 -4.10 11.67
C ARG A 51 -20.54 -5.14 11.60
N LEU A 52 -19.94 -5.48 12.75
CA LEU A 52 -18.76 -6.34 12.84
C LEU A 52 -18.94 -7.70 12.13
N TYR A 53 -20.11 -8.29 12.27
CA TYR A 53 -20.42 -9.64 11.79
C TYR A 53 -21.11 -9.64 10.42
N HIS A 54 -20.63 -8.84 9.46
CA HIS A 54 -21.23 -8.75 8.13
C HIS A 54 -20.66 -9.79 7.14
N ARG A 55 -19.44 -10.31 7.38
CA ARG A 55 -18.81 -11.37 6.57
C ARG A 55 -18.38 -12.60 7.36
N ILE A 56 -18.15 -12.47 8.64
CA ILE A 56 -17.82 -13.56 9.56
C ILE A 56 -18.92 -13.68 10.61
N SER A 57 -19.31 -14.88 11.01
CA SER A 57 -20.23 -15.05 12.13
C SER A 57 -19.55 -14.74 13.48
N LYS A 58 -20.36 -14.38 14.48
CA LYS A 58 -19.86 -14.17 15.85
C LYS A 58 -19.17 -15.42 16.41
N THR A 59 -19.70 -16.60 16.12
CA THR A 59 -19.14 -17.89 16.55
C THR A 59 -17.75 -18.12 15.95
N GLU A 60 -17.58 -17.94 14.64
CA GLU A 60 -16.28 -18.10 13.97
C GLU A 60 -15.25 -17.08 14.46
N PHE A 61 -15.65 -15.81 14.61
CA PHE A 61 -14.77 -14.77 15.13
C PHE A 61 -14.29 -15.06 16.55
N THR A 62 -15.23 -15.46 17.44
CA THR A 62 -14.91 -15.82 18.82
C THR A 62 -14.02 -17.06 18.90
N ALA A 63 -14.27 -18.06 18.05
CA ALA A 63 -13.45 -19.27 17.97
C ALA A 63 -12.03 -18.97 17.50
N ALA A 64 -11.86 -18.07 16.51
CA ALA A 64 -10.54 -17.64 16.05
C ALA A 64 -9.75 -16.93 17.16
N LEU A 65 -10.39 -16.04 17.90
CA LEU A 65 -9.75 -15.37 19.05
C LEU A 65 -9.38 -16.35 20.17
N ALA A 66 -10.26 -17.29 20.51
CA ALA A 66 -9.98 -18.32 21.51
C ALA A 66 -8.81 -19.23 21.07
N GLY A 67 -8.73 -19.53 19.76
CA GLY A 67 -7.58 -20.25 19.18
C GLY A 67 -6.27 -19.50 19.38
N LEU A 68 -6.24 -18.20 19.15
CA LEU A 68 -5.07 -17.37 19.39
C LEU A 68 -4.74 -17.30 20.89
N GLU A 69 -5.73 -17.08 21.75
CA GLU A 69 -5.55 -17.02 23.21
C GLU A 69 -4.91 -18.31 23.74
N ASN A 70 -5.38 -19.47 23.31
CA ASN A 70 -4.81 -20.78 23.67
C ASN A 70 -3.39 -21.00 23.14
N ALA A 71 -3.02 -20.31 22.07
CA ALA A 71 -1.70 -20.42 21.46
C ALA A 71 -0.65 -19.48 22.09
N LEU A 72 -1.06 -18.41 22.78
CA LEU A 72 -0.17 -17.39 23.34
C LEU A 72 1.08 -17.91 24.05
N PRO A 73 1.00 -18.95 24.94
CA PRO A 73 2.20 -19.44 25.63
C PRO A 73 3.29 -20.02 24.73
N ARG A 74 2.98 -20.26 23.44
CA ARG A 74 3.90 -20.89 22.47
C ARG A 74 4.34 -19.93 21.36
N LEU A 75 3.79 -18.73 21.32
CA LEU A 75 4.03 -17.73 20.30
C LEU A 75 4.96 -16.63 20.80
N ASN A 76 5.71 -16.03 19.88
CA ASN A 76 6.39 -14.77 20.11
C ASN A 76 5.50 -13.59 19.65
N GLU A 77 5.87 -12.36 20.03
CA GLU A 77 5.08 -11.16 19.69
C GLU A 77 4.81 -11.00 18.18
N PRO A 78 5.77 -11.10 17.24
CA PRO A 78 5.49 -11.06 15.81
C PRO A 78 4.47 -12.09 15.33
N GLN A 79 4.49 -13.31 15.87
CA GLN A 79 3.52 -14.34 15.54
C GLN A 79 2.12 -13.99 16.04
N ILE A 80 2.00 -13.46 17.26
CA ILE A 80 0.72 -13.00 17.82
C ILE A 80 0.14 -11.87 16.97
N VAL A 81 0.96 -10.88 16.61
CA VAL A 81 0.57 -9.75 15.75
C VAL A 81 0.06 -10.23 14.39
N VAL A 82 0.77 -11.16 13.75
CA VAL A 82 0.37 -11.73 12.45
C VAL A 82 -0.95 -12.52 12.57
N GLU A 83 -1.14 -13.29 13.63
CA GLU A 83 -2.41 -14.01 13.85
C GLU A 83 -3.56 -13.03 14.14
N LEU A 84 -3.31 -11.96 14.89
CA LEU A 84 -4.31 -10.91 15.10
C LEU A 84 -4.65 -10.16 13.81
N MET A 85 -3.65 -9.91 12.93
CA MET A 85 -3.88 -9.39 11.57
C MET A 85 -4.78 -10.34 10.77
N ARG A 86 -4.55 -11.64 10.84
CA ARG A 86 -5.36 -12.67 10.18
C ARG A 86 -6.82 -12.65 10.67
N ILE A 87 -7.03 -12.59 11.99
CA ILE A 87 -8.36 -12.53 12.59
C ILE A 87 -9.07 -11.23 12.19
N THR A 88 -8.37 -10.09 12.25
CA THR A 88 -8.94 -8.79 11.84
C THR A 88 -9.35 -8.80 10.36
N ARG A 89 -8.58 -9.48 9.50
CA ARG A 89 -8.89 -9.61 8.07
C ARG A 89 -10.20 -10.37 7.80
N LEU A 90 -10.63 -11.24 8.71
CA LEU A 90 -11.89 -12.00 8.60
C LEU A 90 -13.13 -11.09 8.70
N VAL A 91 -13.02 -9.91 9.29
CA VAL A 91 -14.12 -8.92 9.34
C VAL A 91 -14.54 -8.53 7.92
N GLY A 92 -13.59 -8.40 6.99
CA GLY A 92 -13.87 -8.34 5.56
C GLY A 92 -14.14 -6.94 5.00
N ASP A 93 -13.75 -5.88 5.72
CA ASP A 93 -13.68 -4.52 5.19
C ASP A 93 -12.26 -3.94 5.36
N GLY A 94 -11.89 -3.01 4.50
CA GLY A 94 -10.53 -2.48 4.46
C GLY A 94 -10.23 -1.42 5.53
N HIS A 95 -11.27 -0.86 6.13
CA HIS A 95 -11.14 0.16 7.19
C HIS A 95 -11.09 -0.46 8.58
N THR A 96 -11.40 -1.76 8.72
CA THR A 96 -11.16 -2.55 9.93
C THR A 96 -9.87 -3.32 9.78
N HIS A 97 -8.81 -2.86 10.46
CA HIS A 97 -7.48 -3.42 10.33
C HIS A 97 -6.59 -3.16 11.56
N LEU A 98 -5.60 -4.00 11.76
CA LEU A 98 -4.52 -3.77 12.70
C LEU A 98 -3.47 -2.87 12.05
N ALA A 99 -3.34 -1.64 12.55
CA ALA A 99 -2.37 -0.66 12.04
C ALA A 99 -0.96 -0.99 12.55
N TYR A 100 -0.33 -2.05 12.02
CA TYR A 100 1.00 -2.48 12.46
C TYR A 100 2.06 -1.40 12.23
N TRP A 101 1.84 -0.50 11.29
CA TRP A 101 2.74 0.62 10.94
C TRP A 101 2.72 1.77 11.95
N ASP A 102 1.75 1.85 12.86
CA ASP A 102 1.71 2.84 13.94
C ASP A 102 2.65 2.47 15.11
N ALA A 103 3.16 1.24 15.12
CA ALA A 103 4.19 0.80 16.05
C ALA A 103 5.55 0.71 15.35
N GLU A 104 6.62 0.66 16.13
CA GLU A 104 7.97 0.44 15.59
C GLU A 104 7.99 -0.85 14.75
N HIS A 105 8.40 -0.72 13.51
CA HIS A 105 8.54 -1.84 12.58
C HIS A 105 9.70 -1.58 11.62
N HIS A 106 10.16 -2.65 10.98
CA HIS A 106 11.32 -2.62 10.10
C HIS A 106 10.95 -3.11 8.70
N ARG A 107 11.61 -2.52 7.70
CA ARG A 107 11.44 -2.88 6.31
C ARG A 107 12.77 -3.20 5.65
N TYR A 108 12.79 -4.24 4.85
CA TYR A 108 13.93 -4.47 3.98
C TYR A 108 14.05 -3.35 2.94
N PRO A 109 15.28 -2.90 2.57
CA PRO A 109 15.53 -1.69 1.77
C PRO A 109 15.14 -1.82 0.29
N ILE A 110 14.04 -2.49 0.02
CA ILE A 110 13.41 -2.67 -1.30
C ILE A 110 11.90 -2.51 -1.17
N ALA A 111 11.24 -1.94 -2.17
CA ALA A 111 9.78 -1.86 -2.24
C ALA A 111 9.29 -2.63 -3.46
N PHE A 112 8.27 -3.45 -3.24
CA PHE A 112 7.64 -4.24 -4.29
C PHE A 112 6.36 -3.60 -4.81
N ARG A 113 6.08 -3.83 -6.09
CA ARG A 113 4.75 -3.68 -6.70
C ARG A 113 4.37 -5.00 -7.36
N SER A 114 3.10 -5.37 -7.25
CA SER A 114 2.56 -6.48 -8.03
C SER A 114 2.25 -5.99 -9.43
N ILE A 115 2.95 -6.52 -10.42
CA ILE A 115 2.82 -6.17 -11.83
C ILE A 115 2.66 -7.48 -12.58
N GLU A 116 1.53 -7.65 -13.30
CA GLU A 116 1.22 -8.89 -14.04
C GLU A 116 1.31 -10.16 -13.16
N GLY A 117 0.94 -10.02 -11.85
CA GLY A 117 0.98 -11.11 -10.87
C GLY A 117 2.36 -11.35 -10.22
N GLU A 118 3.40 -10.68 -10.67
CA GLU A 118 4.77 -10.80 -10.16
C GLU A 118 5.12 -9.68 -9.19
N LEU A 119 5.88 -10.00 -8.13
CA LEU A 119 6.46 -9.00 -7.24
C LEU A 119 7.76 -8.46 -7.83
N ARG A 120 7.74 -7.20 -8.27
CA ARG A 120 8.91 -6.51 -8.84
C ARG A 120 9.39 -5.39 -7.95
N VAL A 121 10.71 -5.23 -7.84
CA VAL A 121 11.35 -4.16 -7.09
C VAL A 121 11.17 -2.85 -7.86
N VAL A 122 10.35 -1.94 -7.34
CA VAL A 122 10.07 -0.65 -8.00
C VAL A 122 10.79 0.52 -7.34
N ARG A 123 11.20 0.39 -6.07
CA ARG A 123 12.02 1.37 -5.35
C ARG A 123 13.00 0.66 -4.44
N THR A 124 14.15 1.29 -4.22
CA THR A 124 15.19 0.78 -3.32
C THR A 124 16.09 1.90 -2.81
N THR A 125 16.97 1.60 -1.88
CA THR A 125 18.05 2.50 -1.49
C THR A 125 19.15 2.51 -2.56
N PRO A 126 19.99 3.56 -2.61
CA PRO A 126 21.11 3.63 -3.57
C PRO A 126 22.05 2.43 -3.53
N ALA A 127 22.25 1.84 -2.34
CA ALA A 127 23.11 0.67 -2.15
C ALA A 127 22.63 -0.59 -2.89
N PHE A 128 21.35 -0.67 -3.19
CA PHE A 128 20.72 -1.82 -3.87
C PHE A 128 20.11 -1.44 -5.22
N ARG A 129 20.56 -0.33 -5.83
CA ARG A 129 20.04 0.15 -7.13
C ARG A 129 20.03 -0.92 -8.23
N GLN A 130 20.99 -1.85 -8.20
CA GLN A 130 21.07 -2.96 -9.14
C GLN A 130 19.88 -3.93 -9.08
N LEU A 131 19.10 -3.91 -8.00
CA LEU A 131 17.90 -4.74 -7.84
C LEU A 131 16.64 -4.13 -8.46
N LEU A 132 16.68 -2.85 -8.89
CA LEU A 132 15.53 -2.21 -9.53
C LEU A 132 15.08 -2.99 -10.76
N GLY A 133 13.76 -3.20 -10.87
CA GLY A 133 13.13 -3.96 -11.94
C GLY A 133 13.12 -5.47 -11.74
N SER A 134 14.01 -5.99 -10.90
CA SER A 134 14.10 -7.43 -10.70
C SER A 134 12.82 -8.00 -10.10
N LYS A 135 12.47 -9.19 -10.57
CA LYS A 135 11.36 -9.99 -10.08
C LYS A 135 11.81 -10.82 -8.88
N LEU A 136 10.99 -10.86 -7.84
CA LEU A 136 11.22 -11.73 -6.68
C LEU A 136 11.02 -13.21 -7.06
N VAL A 137 11.97 -14.04 -6.69
CA VAL A 137 11.93 -15.52 -6.86
C VAL A 137 11.68 -16.21 -5.53
N ALA A 138 12.44 -15.83 -4.48
CA ALA A 138 12.28 -16.42 -3.16
C ALA A 138 12.78 -15.49 -2.04
N VAL A 139 12.30 -15.73 -0.82
CA VAL A 139 12.82 -15.16 0.43
C VAL A 139 13.18 -16.29 1.38
N ASP A 140 14.44 -16.36 1.82
CA ASP A 140 14.99 -17.44 2.67
C ASP A 140 14.62 -18.86 2.17
N GLY A 141 14.54 -19.03 0.84
CA GLY A 141 14.19 -20.29 0.17
C GLY A 141 12.67 -20.50 -0.01
N MET A 142 11.82 -19.65 0.55
CA MET A 142 10.37 -19.70 0.27
C MET A 142 10.07 -19.04 -1.08
N ALA A 143 9.50 -19.79 -2.01
CA ALA A 143 9.14 -19.28 -3.34
C ALA A 143 8.17 -18.09 -3.26
N ALA A 144 8.32 -17.12 -4.15
CA ALA A 144 7.52 -15.89 -4.17
C ALA A 144 6.00 -16.14 -4.30
N SER A 145 5.57 -17.18 -5.02
CA SER A 145 4.17 -17.59 -5.10
C SER A 145 3.64 -18.04 -3.74
N LYS A 146 4.40 -18.87 -3.03
CA LYS A 146 4.03 -19.35 -1.68
C LYS A 146 4.05 -18.24 -0.66
N LEU A 147 5.01 -17.31 -0.77
CA LEU A 147 5.04 -16.08 0.04
C LEU A 147 3.76 -15.26 -0.16
N GLN A 148 3.34 -15.04 -1.41
CA GLN A 148 2.10 -14.30 -1.71
C GLN A 148 0.86 -15.00 -1.12
N GLU A 149 0.77 -16.32 -1.19
CA GLU A 149 -0.29 -17.11 -0.58
C GLU A 149 -0.33 -16.93 0.96
N GLN A 150 0.82 -16.88 1.62
CA GLN A 150 0.89 -16.70 3.07
C GLN A 150 0.61 -15.25 3.51
N LEU A 151 1.00 -14.27 2.70
CA LEU A 151 0.75 -12.86 2.97
C LEU A 151 -0.72 -12.46 2.74
N ALA A 152 -1.39 -13.08 1.77
CA ALA A 152 -2.76 -12.71 1.39
C ALA A 152 -3.75 -12.69 2.58
N PRO A 153 -3.81 -13.69 3.48
CA PRO A 153 -4.75 -13.70 4.60
C PRO A 153 -4.38 -12.75 5.74
N VAL A 154 -3.16 -12.18 5.76
CA VAL A 154 -2.71 -11.23 6.79
C VAL A 154 -2.57 -9.80 6.26
N ALA A 155 -2.71 -9.59 4.95
CA ALA A 155 -2.64 -8.27 4.35
C ALA A 155 -3.78 -7.38 4.88
N GLN A 156 -3.42 -6.22 5.41
CA GLN A 156 -4.34 -5.25 5.98
C GLN A 156 -4.81 -4.23 4.93
N VAL A 157 -5.94 -3.54 5.18
CA VAL A 157 -6.53 -2.53 4.27
C VAL A 157 -6.93 -3.16 2.92
N VAL A 158 -7.73 -4.24 2.97
CA VAL A 158 -8.11 -5.01 1.79
C VAL A 158 -9.64 -5.14 1.71
N GLU A 159 -10.21 -4.78 0.55
CA GLU A 159 -11.63 -4.93 0.24
C GLU A 159 -11.90 -5.86 -0.96
N ASN A 160 -10.96 -5.90 -1.91
CA ASN A 160 -11.10 -6.64 -3.17
C ASN A 160 -9.75 -7.18 -3.67
N ALA A 161 -9.75 -7.82 -4.83
CA ALA A 161 -8.56 -8.40 -5.44
C ALA A 161 -7.48 -7.35 -5.77
N GLN A 162 -7.85 -6.10 -6.07
CA GLN A 162 -6.92 -5.03 -6.40
C GLN A 162 -6.11 -4.61 -5.16
N SER A 163 -6.83 -4.28 -4.06
CA SER A 163 -6.18 -3.97 -2.79
C SER A 163 -5.45 -5.19 -2.23
N GLN A 164 -5.95 -6.42 -2.42
CA GLN A 164 -5.26 -7.63 -1.99
C GLN A 164 -3.87 -7.73 -2.62
N ARG A 165 -3.76 -7.63 -3.95
CA ARG A 165 -2.46 -7.69 -4.66
C ARG A 165 -1.52 -6.58 -4.20
N ARG A 166 -2.03 -5.36 -4.09
CA ARG A 166 -1.25 -4.21 -3.63
C ARG A 166 -0.72 -4.40 -2.22
N GLN A 167 -1.58 -4.80 -1.28
CA GLN A 167 -1.19 -4.95 0.12
C GLN A 167 -0.29 -6.16 0.34
N THR A 168 -0.47 -7.25 -0.40
CA THR A 168 0.47 -8.37 -0.41
C THR A 168 1.87 -7.90 -0.80
N ALA A 169 2.00 -7.09 -1.86
CA ALA A 169 3.28 -6.52 -2.26
C ALA A 169 3.87 -5.58 -1.18
N ASN A 170 3.03 -4.76 -0.53
CA ASN A 170 3.47 -3.87 0.54
C ASN A 170 3.95 -4.60 1.81
N HIS A 171 3.43 -5.79 2.07
CA HIS A 171 3.82 -6.60 3.24
C HIS A 171 5.05 -7.48 2.95
N ALA A 172 5.40 -7.70 1.68
CA ALA A 172 6.49 -8.59 1.29
C ALA A 172 7.90 -8.09 1.69
N ASN A 173 8.03 -6.88 2.21
CA ASN A 173 9.28 -6.33 2.73
C ASN A 173 9.22 -5.94 4.22
N VAL A 174 8.16 -6.30 4.95
CA VAL A 174 8.02 -5.99 6.39
C VAL A 174 8.63 -7.13 7.20
N ALA A 175 9.69 -6.84 7.93
CA ALA A 175 10.49 -7.86 8.60
C ALA A 175 9.68 -8.61 9.68
N GLU A 176 8.92 -7.91 10.52
CA GLU A 176 8.10 -8.52 11.58
C GLU A 176 7.00 -9.41 11.00
N VAL A 177 6.41 -9.03 9.86
CA VAL A 177 5.39 -9.85 9.19
C VAL A 177 6.01 -11.12 8.63
N LEU A 178 7.14 -11.02 7.92
CA LEU A 178 7.81 -12.18 7.37
C LEU A 178 8.33 -13.13 8.46
N TYR A 179 8.85 -12.59 9.56
CA TYR A 179 9.31 -13.38 10.69
C TYR A 179 8.15 -14.02 11.44
N GLY A 180 7.07 -13.28 11.69
CA GLY A 180 5.86 -13.79 12.34
C GLY A 180 5.17 -14.91 11.54
N LEU A 181 5.24 -14.86 10.20
CA LEU A 181 4.78 -15.94 9.30
C LEU A 181 5.75 -17.14 9.23
N GLY A 182 6.93 -17.04 9.84
CA GLY A 182 7.97 -18.07 9.72
C GLY A 182 8.64 -18.13 8.34
N VAL A 183 8.52 -17.08 7.53
CA VAL A 183 9.19 -16.97 6.23
C VAL A 183 10.68 -16.76 6.42
N THR A 184 11.06 -15.86 7.33
CA THR A 184 12.47 -15.57 7.63
C THR A 184 12.91 -16.23 8.91
N ARG A 185 14.18 -16.67 8.94
CA ARG A 185 14.80 -17.31 10.10
C ARG A 185 15.30 -16.30 11.13
N GLN A 186 15.64 -15.11 10.69
CA GLN A 186 16.15 -14.02 11.51
C GLN A 186 15.15 -12.86 11.54
N PRO A 187 14.96 -12.18 12.68
CA PRO A 187 13.95 -11.13 12.78
C PRO A 187 14.17 -9.94 11.85
N ARG A 188 15.42 -9.62 11.49
CA ARG A 188 15.79 -8.41 10.74
C ARG A 188 16.74 -8.65 9.58
N GLN A 189 17.02 -9.90 9.24
CA GLN A 189 17.91 -10.25 8.13
C GLN A 189 17.29 -11.38 7.31
N ALA A 190 17.30 -11.24 5.99
CA ALA A 190 16.79 -12.25 5.08
C ALA A 190 17.54 -12.24 3.75
N ARG A 191 17.61 -13.39 3.12
CA ARG A 191 18.14 -13.56 1.77
C ARG A 191 17.00 -13.43 0.77
N PHE A 192 17.08 -12.45 -0.10
CA PHE A 192 16.18 -12.26 -1.23
C PHE A 192 16.83 -12.81 -2.49
N GLU A 193 16.15 -13.69 -3.19
CA GLU A 193 16.53 -14.23 -4.48
C GLU A 193 15.65 -13.59 -5.54
N LEU A 194 16.28 -13.00 -6.55
CA LEU A 194 15.63 -12.22 -7.58
C LEU A 194 16.14 -12.64 -8.96
N VAL A 195 15.46 -12.22 -10.00
CA VAL A 195 15.89 -12.38 -11.37
C VAL A 195 15.68 -11.04 -12.10
N ASP A 196 16.69 -10.58 -12.83
CA ASP A 196 16.58 -9.36 -13.63
C ASP A 196 15.80 -9.58 -14.94
N ASP A 197 15.67 -8.52 -15.72
CA ASP A 197 14.90 -8.53 -16.98
C ASP A 197 15.49 -9.41 -18.08
N VAL A 198 16.76 -9.77 -17.99
CA VAL A 198 17.42 -10.66 -18.94
C VAL A 198 17.50 -12.10 -18.44
N GLY A 199 16.84 -12.39 -17.30
CA GLY A 199 16.79 -13.73 -16.72
C GLY A 199 18.01 -14.09 -15.86
N LYS A 200 18.89 -13.12 -15.52
CA LYS A 200 20.08 -13.35 -14.71
C LYS A 200 19.70 -13.42 -13.23
N PRO A 201 20.02 -14.52 -12.52
CA PRO A 201 19.79 -14.63 -11.09
C PRO A 201 20.61 -13.61 -10.30
N GLN A 202 19.98 -13.04 -9.28
CA GLN A 202 20.59 -12.16 -8.29
C GLN A 202 20.20 -12.61 -6.89
N ALA A 203 21.07 -12.42 -5.91
CA ALA A 203 20.75 -12.66 -4.52
C ALA A 203 21.33 -11.55 -3.66
N ALA A 204 20.55 -11.10 -2.68
CA ALA A 204 20.96 -10.09 -1.73
C ALA A 204 20.59 -10.54 -0.31
N LEU A 205 21.56 -10.49 0.60
CA LEU A 205 21.31 -10.57 2.03
C LEU A 205 20.97 -9.16 2.50
N LEU A 206 19.71 -8.93 2.86
CA LEU A 206 19.20 -7.63 3.26
C LEU A 206 19.01 -7.57 4.77
N THR A 207 19.44 -6.45 5.36
CA THR A 207 19.11 -6.10 6.75
C THR A 207 18.00 -5.07 6.74
N ALA A 208 16.95 -5.31 7.50
CA ALA A 208 15.81 -4.42 7.58
C ALA A 208 16.17 -3.14 8.35
N LEU A 209 15.71 -2.02 7.84
CA LEU A 209 15.84 -0.68 8.42
C LEU A 209 14.61 -0.35 9.27
N ARG A 210 14.74 0.51 10.25
CA ARG A 210 13.57 1.12 10.88
C ARG A 210 12.72 1.82 9.82
N SER A 211 11.43 1.86 10.02
CA SER A 211 10.50 2.40 9.02
C SER A 211 10.85 3.83 8.59
N ASP A 212 11.22 4.69 9.53
CA ASP A 212 11.59 6.09 9.23
C ASP A 212 12.83 6.16 8.34
N ASP A 213 13.91 5.47 8.73
CA ASP A 213 15.16 5.37 7.95
C ASP A 213 14.91 4.77 6.55
N TYR A 214 13.99 3.80 6.46
CA TYR A 214 13.62 3.19 5.19
C TYR A 214 13.00 4.23 4.24
N TYR A 215 12.05 5.04 4.69
CA TYR A 215 11.41 6.03 3.83
C TYR A 215 12.36 7.16 3.42
N GLU A 216 13.26 7.57 4.30
CA GLU A 216 14.30 8.57 3.99
C GLU A 216 15.30 8.06 2.95
N GLN A 217 15.72 6.80 3.05
CA GLN A 217 16.76 6.23 2.19
C GLN A 217 16.22 5.69 0.86
N LEU A 218 14.89 5.52 0.72
CA LEU A 218 14.27 4.91 -0.46
C LEU A 218 14.19 5.89 -1.63
N SER A 219 15.31 6.23 -2.22
CA SER A 219 15.44 7.29 -3.24
C SER A 219 15.57 6.78 -4.68
N ALA A 220 16.05 5.56 -4.91
CA ALA A 220 16.13 4.99 -6.25
C ALA A 220 14.77 4.41 -6.68
N THR A 221 14.25 4.81 -7.85
CA THR A 221 12.94 4.39 -8.38
C THR A 221 13.03 4.05 -9.86
N ILE A 222 12.11 3.19 -10.33
CA ILE A 222 11.95 2.88 -11.76
C ILE A 222 11.22 4.00 -12.49
N ALA A 223 10.15 4.54 -11.89
CA ALA A 223 9.41 5.64 -12.50
C ALA A 223 10.18 6.94 -12.29
N PRO A 224 10.58 7.67 -13.33
CA PRO A 224 11.13 8.99 -13.15
C PRO A 224 10.07 9.91 -12.56
N ASP A 225 10.49 10.79 -11.64
CA ASP A 225 9.66 11.87 -11.10
C ASP A 225 9.47 12.97 -12.18
N THR A 226 8.82 12.62 -13.29
CA THR A 226 8.52 13.59 -14.34
C THR A 226 7.21 14.28 -14.01
N VAL A 227 7.21 15.62 -14.11
CA VAL A 227 5.99 16.42 -14.04
C VAL A 227 5.35 16.39 -15.43
N PRO A 228 4.19 15.74 -15.62
CA PRO A 228 3.48 15.79 -16.89
C PRO A 228 3.13 17.23 -17.29
N LEU A 229 3.05 17.53 -18.58
CA LEU A 229 2.71 18.84 -19.14
C LEU A 229 3.62 20.00 -18.68
N GLY A 230 4.92 19.72 -18.48
CA GLY A 230 5.90 20.75 -18.20
C GLY A 230 6.02 21.11 -16.70
N ARG A 231 5.81 22.38 -16.33
CA ARG A 231 6.04 22.83 -14.94
C ARG A 231 4.77 22.86 -14.10
N LYS A 232 4.93 22.73 -12.79
CA LYS A 232 3.85 22.97 -11.82
C LYS A 232 3.44 24.44 -11.84
N VAL A 233 2.14 24.68 -11.86
CA VAL A 233 1.53 26.04 -11.87
C VAL A 233 0.77 26.36 -10.59
N ALA A 234 0.36 25.32 -9.85
CA ALA A 234 -0.19 25.42 -8.50
C ALA A 234 0.28 24.21 -7.69
N GLU A 235 0.56 24.41 -6.40
CA GLU A 235 1.06 23.34 -5.52
C GLU A 235 0.66 23.63 -4.06
N VAL A 236 0.28 22.59 -3.33
CA VAL A 236 0.15 22.55 -1.86
C VAL A 236 1.31 21.75 -1.29
N SER A 237 1.61 20.59 -1.91
CA SER A 237 2.68 19.67 -1.53
C SER A 237 3.16 18.89 -2.76
N ASN A 238 4.22 18.09 -2.58
CA ASN A 238 4.66 17.15 -3.62
C ASN A 238 3.61 16.06 -3.96
N ARG A 239 2.50 16.00 -3.20
CA ARG A 239 1.41 15.04 -3.39
C ARG A 239 0.08 15.67 -3.81
N LEU A 240 0.03 17.03 -3.93
CA LEU A 240 -1.12 17.76 -4.48
C LEU A 240 -0.62 19.00 -5.26
N TRP A 241 -0.66 18.91 -6.59
CA TRP A 241 -0.20 19.95 -7.47
C TRP A 241 -0.83 19.85 -8.86
N LEU A 242 -0.88 21.00 -9.56
CA LEU A 242 -1.33 21.13 -10.94
C LEU A 242 -0.16 21.48 -11.86
N SER A 243 -0.05 20.81 -13.00
CA SER A 243 0.74 21.28 -14.15
C SER A 243 -0.17 21.46 -15.37
N ALA A 244 0.26 22.25 -16.35
CA ALA A 244 -0.56 22.54 -17.51
C ALA A 244 0.28 22.89 -18.73
N ASP A 245 -0.27 22.56 -19.91
CA ASP A 245 0.18 23.03 -21.21
C ASP A 245 -0.93 23.87 -21.86
N PRO A 246 -0.86 25.21 -21.76
CA PRO A 246 -1.84 26.09 -22.39
C PRO A 246 -1.92 25.97 -23.93
N ALA A 247 -0.82 25.58 -24.61
CA ALA A 247 -0.83 25.43 -26.05
C ALA A 247 -1.71 24.25 -26.49
N GLN A 248 -1.79 23.21 -25.65
CA GLN A 248 -2.69 22.06 -25.83
C GLN A 248 -4.01 22.22 -25.07
N ALA A 249 -4.25 23.37 -24.43
CA ALA A 249 -5.41 23.65 -23.56
C ALA A 249 -5.67 22.53 -22.54
N THR A 250 -4.61 21.93 -21.99
CA THR A 250 -4.67 20.73 -21.12
C THR A 250 -4.00 20.99 -19.78
N ALA A 251 -4.62 20.50 -18.70
CA ALA A 251 -4.06 20.50 -17.34
C ALA A 251 -4.08 19.11 -16.75
N TYR A 252 -3.07 18.82 -15.91
CA TYR A 252 -2.94 17.60 -15.14
C TYR A 252 -2.83 17.93 -13.66
N LEU A 253 -3.75 17.37 -12.87
CA LEU A 253 -3.81 17.49 -11.42
C LEU A 253 -3.33 16.19 -10.80
N TYR A 254 -2.19 16.20 -10.12
CA TYR A 254 -1.78 15.11 -9.24
C TYR A 254 -2.43 15.27 -7.87
N PHE A 255 -3.35 14.37 -7.52
CA PHE A 255 -4.15 14.43 -6.31
C PHE A 255 -3.98 13.15 -5.49
N ALA A 256 -2.84 13.02 -4.84
CA ALA A 256 -2.46 11.83 -4.07
C ALA A 256 -2.63 12.01 -2.54
N GLN A 257 -3.00 13.21 -2.06
CA GLN A 257 -3.19 13.50 -0.64
C GLN A 257 -4.20 14.63 -0.45
N TYR A 258 -5.04 14.50 0.58
CA TYR A 258 -5.97 15.53 1.01
C TYR A 258 -5.27 16.52 1.95
N PRO A 259 -5.31 17.84 1.66
CA PRO A 259 -4.90 18.89 2.59
C PRO A 259 -6.04 19.21 3.56
N SER A 260 -5.85 20.22 4.41
CA SER A 260 -6.96 20.81 5.19
C SER A 260 -7.97 21.51 4.28
N PHE A 261 -9.22 21.72 4.75
CA PHE A 261 -10.24 22.46 4.00
C PHE A 261 -9.76 23.83 3.53
N PRO A 262 -9.19 24.71 4.40
CA PRO A 262 -8.71 26.02 3.97
C PRO A 262 -7.59 25.98 2.93
N GLU A 263 -6.73 24.95 2.98
CA GLU A 263 -5.68 24.77 1.97
C GLU A 263 -6.28 24.33 0.64
N MET A 264 -7.25 23.41 0.66
CA MET A 264 -7.95 22.97 -0.56
C MET A 264 -8.71 24.13 -1.20
N GLU A 265 -9.41 24.94 -0.44
CA GLU A 265 -10.14 26.11 -0.96
C GLU A 265 -9.21 27.09 -1.66
N ARG A 266 -8.07 27.44 -1.04
CA ARG A 266 -7.07 28.31 -1.66
C ARG A 266 -6.46 27.69 -2.91
N PHE A 267 -6.16 26.39 -2.87
CA PHE A 267 -5.63 25.68 -4.01
C PHE A 267 -6.63 25.62 -5.16
N ALA A 268 -7.88 25.25 -4.88
CA ALA A 268 -8.94 25.13 -5.87
C ALA A 268 -9.24 26.49 -6.53
N ALA A 269 -9.28 27.59 -5.76
CA ALA A 269 -9.44 28.93 -6.31
C ALA A 269 -8.28 29.33 -7.25
N LYS A 270 -7.04 28.97 -6.90
CA LYS A 270 -5.87 29.19 -7.76
C LYS A 270 -5.94 28.36 -9.03
N VAL A 271 -6.36 27.08 -8.92
CA VAL A 271 -6.58 26.19 -10.06
C VAL A 271 -7.67 26.77 -10.97
N GLN A 272 -8.83 27.10 -10.43
CA GLN A 272 -9.95 27.71 -11.17
C GLN A 272 -9.50 28.96 -11.96
N SER A 273 -8.84 29.89 -11.29
CA SER A 273 -8.33 31.11 -11.92
C SER A 273 -7.36 30.81 -13.07
N TYR A 274 -6.48 29.81 -12.90
CA TYR A 274 -5.54 29.42 -13.94
C TYR A 274 -6.25 28.80 -15.14
N LEU A 275 -7.19 27.85 -14.91
CA LEU A 275 -7.93 27.17 -15.97
C LEU A 275 -8.72 28.17 -16.83
N ARG A 276 -9.41 29.11 -16.19
CA ARG A 276 -10.17 30.19 -16.87
C ARG A 276 -9.25 31.11 -17.67
N LYS A 277 -8.21 31.64 -17.02
CA LYS A 277 -7.26 32.57 -17.66
C LYS A 277 -6.62 31.98 -18.92
N HIS A 278 -6.27 30.68 -18.90
CA HIS A 278 -5.59 30.02 -20.01
C HIS A 278 -6.52 29.20 -20.90
N ARG A 279 -7.85 29.31 -20.68
CA ARG A 279 -8.88 28.61 -21.45
C ARG A 279 -8.60 27.10 -21.58
N ILE A 280 -8.24 26.47 -20.45
CA ILE A 280 -8.00 25.04 -20.40
C ILE A 280 -9.31 24.30 -20.67
N ARG A 281 -9.29 23.37 -21.60
CA ARG A 281 -10.44 22.57 -22.00
C ARG A 281 -10.39 21.15 -21.43
N LYS A 282 -9.18 20.59 -21.30
CA LYS A 282 -8.98 19.21 -20.81
C LYS A 282 -8.38 19.24 -19.41
N LEU A 283 -9.02 18.53 -18.47
CA LEU A 283 -8.52 18.33 -17.10
C LEU A 283 -8.36 16.83 -16.81
N ILE A 284 -7.14 16.41 -16.48
CA ILE A 284 -6.82 15.05 -16.07
C ILE A 284 -6.51 15.06 -14.58
N ILE A 285 -7.32 14.36 -13.78
CA ILE A 285 -7.18 14.26 -12.31
C ILE A 285 -6.58 12.89 -11.98
N ASP A 286 -5.36 12.85 -11.48
CA ASP A 286 -4.70 11.60 -11.13
C ASP A 286 -4.91 11.22 -9.67
N LEU A 287 -5.75 10.22 -9.44
CA LEU A 287 -6.07 9.64 -8.13
C LEU A 287 -5.39 8.28 -7.90
N ARG A 288 -4.53 7.83 -8.82
CA ARG A 288 -3.93 6.48 -8.76
C ARG A 288 -3.13 6.21 -7.48
N GLU A 289 -2.52 7.22 -6.88
CA GLU A 289 -1.78 7.09 -5.61
C GLU A 289 -2.54 7.71 -4.41
N ASN A 290 -3.86 7.94 -4.56
CA ASN A 290 -4.71 8.50 -3.51
C ASN A 290 -5.30 7.40 -2.62
N GLY A 291 -4.67 7.16 -1.47
CA GLY A 291 -5.10 6.16 -0.48
C GLY A 291 -6.26 6.60 0.42
N GLY A 292 -6.77 7.81 0.26
CA GLY A 292 -7.89 8.34 1.05
C GLY A 292 -7.54 9.54 1.94
N GLY A 293 -8.52 9.91 2.73
CA GLY A 293 -8.54 11.08 3.61
C GLY A 293 -9.98 11.51 3.85
N ASP A 294 -10.27 12.80 3.78
CA ASP A 294 -11.63 13.34 3.87
C ASP A 294 -12.18 13.65 2.47
N PHE A 295 -13.16 12.87 2.00
CA PHE A 295 -13.75 13.07 0.68
C PHE A 295 -14.52 14.40 0.54
N PHE A 296 -14.97 15.01 1.64
CA PHE A 296 -15.59 16.34 1.59
C PHE A 296 -14.59 17.42 1.18
N VAL A 297 -13.30 17.26 1.50
CA VAL A 297 -12.22 18.14 0.98
C VAL A 297 -12.13 18.04 -0.54
N GLY A 298 -12.30 16.84 -1.11
CA GLY A 298 -12.37 16.67 -2.56
C GLY A 298 -13.64 17.26 -3.18
N LEU A 299 -14.77 17.24 -2.46
CA LEU A 299 -16.00 17.95 -2.91
C LEU A 299 -15.84 19.47 -2.86
N SER A 300 -15.06 20.02 -1.92
CA SER A 300 -14.71 21.45 -1.92
C SER A 300 -13.93 21.84 -3.19
N PHE A 301 -13.00 20.98 -3.63
CA PHE A 301 -12.35 21.15 -4.94
C PHE A 301 -13.36 21.08 -6.09
N ALA A 302 -14.24 20.07 -6.07
CA ALA A 302 -15.26 19.90 -7.10
C ALA A 302 -16.18 21.11 -7.24
N HIS A 303 -16.59 21.70 -6.13
CA HIS A 303 -17.43 22.90 -6.12
C HIS A 303 -16.78 24.08 -6.90
N GLN A 304 -15.47 24.26 -6.77
CA GLN A 304 -14.76 25.30 -7.53
C GLN A 304 -14.63 24.96 -9.02
N MET A 305 -14.45 23.68 -9.34
CA MET A 305 -14.28 23.24 -10.74
C MET A 305 -15.58 23.33 -11.55
N ILE A 306 -16.73 23.08 -10.93
CA ILE A 306 -18.05 23.23 -11.60
C ILE A 306 -18.25 24.65 -12.15
N LEU A 307 -17.59 25.66 -11.57
CA LEU A 307 -17.67 27.03 -12.01
C LEU A 307 -16.74 27.38 -13.19
N VAL A 308 -16.02 26.43 -13.78
CA VAL A 308 -15.09 26.64 -14.89
C VAL A 308 -15.77 26.27 -16.21
N ASP A 309 -16.40 27.24 -16.86
CA ASP A 309 -17.13 27.06 -18.13
C ASP A 309 -16.20 26.73 -19.30
N GLU A 310 -14.91 27.03 -19.19
CA GLU A 310 -13.92 26.78 -20.21
C GLU A 310 -13.59 25.28 -20.38
N LEU A 311 -13.81 24.45 -19.34
CA LEU A 311 -13.62 23.00 -19.43
C LEU A 311 -14.61 22.39 -20.42
N ASP A 312 -14.15 21.37 -21.12
CA ASP A 312 -15.04 20.59 -21.98
C ASP A 312 -15.82 19.57 -21.16
N TRP A 313 -17.01 19.93 -20.74
CA TRP A 313 -17.92 19.10 -19.93
C TRP A 313 -18.51 17.91 -20.67
N ASN A 314 -18.28 17.80 -21.99
CA ASN A 314 -18.77 16.70 -22.82
C ASN A 314 -17.69 15.66 -23.17
N GLY A 315 -16.64 15.54 -22.36
CA GLY A 315 -15.62 14.52 -22.54
C GLY A 315 -14.18 14.98 -22.31
N GLY A 316 -13.97 16.25 -21.91
CA GLY A 316 -12.64 16.78 -21.62
C GLY A 316 -12.13 16.52 -20.20
N ILE A 317 -12.90 15.85 -19.33
CA ILE A 317 -12.48 15.61 -17.95
C ILE A 317 -12.22 14.13 -17.72
N TYR A 318 -11.08 13.79 -17.14
CA TYR A 318 -10.63 12.44 -16.89
C TYR A 318 -10.20 12.28 -15.43
N ALA A 319 -10.47 11.11 -14.84
CA ALA A 319 -9.89 10.72 -13.57
C ALA A 319 -9.09 9.41 -13.75
N LEU A 320 -7.79 9.45 -13.47
CA LEU A 320 -6.95 8.26 -13.49
C LEU A 320 -7.10 7.54 -12.16
N ILE A 321 -7.44 6.26 -12.23
CA ILE A 321 -7.68 5.39 -11.06
C ILE A 321 -6.85 4.12 -11.12
N GLY A 322 -6.67 3.45 -9.97
CA GLY A 322 -5.93 2.20 -9.90
C GLY A 322 -5.99 1.52 -8.54
N PRO A 323 -5.25 0.43 -8.34
CA PRO A 323 -5.30 -0.40 -7.12
C PRO A 323 -4.98 0.35 -5.82
N ALA A 324 -4.32 1.51 -5.89
CA ALA A 324 -4.04 2.34 -4.73
C ALA A 324 -5.08 3.44 -4.48
N THR A 325 -6.00 3.66 -5.42
CA THR A 325 -7.15 4.55 -5.22
C THR A 325 -8.09 3.91 -4.20
N PHE A 326 -8.11 4.46 -2.98
CA PHE A 326 -8.77 3.83 -1.85
C PHE A 326 -9.58 4.85 -1.03
N SER A 327 -10.56 4.40 -0.25
CA SER A 327 -11.33 5.25 0.67
C SER A 327 -11.84 6.54 -0.02
N ALA A 328 -11.54 7.73 0.53
CA ALA A 328 -11.93 9.02 -0.06
C ALA A 328 -11.46 9.20 -1.52
N GLY A 329 -10.31 8.63 -1.91
CA GLY A 329 -9.84 8.65 -3.30
C GLY A 329 -10.80 7.95 -4.25
N MET A 330 -11.31 6.77 -3.87
CA MET A 330 -12.35 6.06 -4.63
C MET A 330 -13.68 6.83 -4.60
N SER A 331 -14.07 7.35 -3.43
CA SER A 331 -15.30 8.12 -3.29
C SER A 331 -15.32 9.35 -4.21
N ASN A 332 -14.22 10.11 -4.26
CA ASN A 332 -14.11 11.26 -5.15
C ASN A 332 -14.00 10.84 -6.62
N ALA A 333 -13.39 9.72 -6.96
CA ALA A 333 -13.40 9.21 -8.34
C ALA A 333 -14.84 8.96 -8.82
N ALA A 334 -15.67 8.29 -8.00
CA ALA A 334 -17.09 8.07 -8.30
C ALA A 334 -17.87 9.41 -8.39
N GLN A 335 -17.62 10.33 -7.45
CA GLN A 335 -18.26 11.65 -7.45
C GLN A 335 -17.83 12.52 -8.65
N PHE A 336 -16.56 12.47 -9.07
CA PHE A 336 -16.10 13.20 -10.26
C PHE A 336 -16.72 12.63 -11.55
N ARG A 337 -16.93 11.29 -11.63
CA ARG A 337 -17.74 10.71 -12.71
C ARG A 337 -19.16 11.30 -12.74
N GLN A 338 -19.82 11.43 -11.58
CA GLN A 338 -21.18 11.92 -11.48
C GLN A 338 -21.30 13.44 -11.67
N LEU A 339 -20.40 14.22 -11.08
CA LEU A 339 -20.46 15.69 -11.06
C LEU A 339 -19.83 16.34 -12.28
N PHE A 340 -18.79 15.75 -12.84
CA PHE A 340 -17.99 16.29 -13.93
C PHE A 340 -18.19 15.57 -15.26
N ASN A 341 -18.99 14.52 -15.29
CA ASN A 341 -19.02 13.59 -16.41
C ASN A 341 -17.61 13.06 -16.75
N ALA A 342 -16.77 12.89 -15.70
CA ALA A 342 -15.39 12.48 -15.88
C ALA A 342 -15.29 11.03 -16.34
N THR A 343 -14.45 10.79 -17.35
CA THR A 343 -14.11 9.43 -17.78
C THR A 343 -13.07 8.83 -16.83
N LEU A 344 -13.40 7.72 -16.18
CA LEU A 344 -12.43 7.00 -15.36
C LEU A 344 -11.52 6.12 -16.22
N VAL A 345 -10.19 6.27 -16.06
CA VAL A 345 -9.19 5.59 -16.89
C VAL A 345 -8.18 4.87 -16.01
N GLY A 346 -7.80 3.66 -16.38
CA GLY A 346 -6.77 2.88 -15.69
C GLY A 346 -7.25 1.52 -15.22
N GLU A 347 -6.93 1.14 -13.99
CA GLU A 347 -7.32 -0.13 -13.38
C GLU A 347 -8.41 0.09 -12.31
N PRO A 348 -9.20 -0.94 -11.96
CA PRO A 348 -10.19 -0.82 -10.89
C PRO A 348 -9.55 -0.39 -9.56
N THR A 349 -10.33 0.32 -8.74
CA THR A 349 -9.86 0.85 -7.45
C THR A 349 -9.68 -0.24 -6.41
N GLY A 350 -8.82 0.01 -5.40
CA GLY A 350 -8.63 -0.88 -4.26
C GLY A 350 -9.79 -0.86 -3.25
N ALA A 351 -10.61 0.19 -3.23
CA ALA A 351 -11.82 0.25 -2.43
C ALA A 351 -13.07 -0.03 -3.28
N ASN A 352 -14.09 -0.63 -2.66
CA ASN A 352 -15.37 -0.89 -3.30
C ASN A 352 -16.28 0.35 -3.22
N PRO A 353 -17.10 0.63 -4.26
CA PRO A 353 -17.99 1.80 -4.27
C PRO A 353 -19.13 1.71 -3.25
N VAL A 354 -19.42 0.51 -2.77
CA VAL A 354 -20.36 0.26 -1.67
C VAL A 354 -19.62 -0.51 -0.59
N GLY A 355 -19.50 0.07 0.61
CA GLY A 355 -18.76 -0.59 1.68
C GLY A 355 -18.75 0.17 2.99
N TYR A 356 -18.15 -0.47 3.99
CA TYR A 356 -17.95 0.08 5.31
C TYR A 356 -16.69 0.94 5.29
N GLN A 357 -16.81 2.19 5.75
CA GLN A 357 -15.76 3.21 5.68
C GLN A 357 -15.83 4.14 6.89
N ASP A 358 -15.13 5.29 6.80
CA ASP A 358 -15.05 6.30 7.86
C ASP A 358 -14.53 5.68 9.16
N MET A 359 -13.23 5.46 9.19
CA MET A 359 -12.61 4.72 10.30
C MET A 359 -12.39 5.61 11.52
N ASP A 360 -12.48 4.95 12.66
CA ASP A 360 -11.94 5.39 13.95
C ASP A 360 -11.02 4.30 14.49
N GLY A 361 -10.44 4.50 15.64
CA GLY A 361 -9.50 3.52 16.18
C GLY A 361 -9.36 3.58 17.69
N PHE A 362 -8.80 2.52 18.25
CA PHE A 362 -8.41 2.43 19.64
C PHE A 362 -7.05 1.75 19.78
N VAL A 363 -6.42 1.92 20.91
CA VAL A 363 -5.10 1.36 21.21
C VAL A 363 -5.25 0.28 22.27
N LEU A 364 -4.67 -0.90 22.02
CA LEU A 364 -4.63 -1.99 22.99
C LEU A 364 -3.79 -1.59 24.21
N PRO A 365 -4.26 -1.89 25.43
CA PRO A 365 -3.68 -1.29 26.63
C PRO A 365 -2.24 -1.71 26.93
N HIS A 366 -1.82 -2.92 26.57
CA HIS A 366 -0.48 -3.44 26.86
C HIS A 366 0.44 -3.41 25.64
N SER A 367 0.07 -4.04 24.56
CA SER A 367 0.89 -4.09 23.32
C SER A 367 0.98 -2.75 22.59
N LYS A 368 0.14 -1.78 22.98
CA LYS A 368 0.05 -0.45 22.32
C LYS A 368 -0.28 -0.51 20.82
N ARG A 369 -0.75 -1.65 20.34
CA ARG A 369 -1.16 -1.82 18.94
C ARG A 369 -2.47 -1.08 18.69
N ARG A 370 -2.50 -0.32 17.58
CA ARG A 370 -3.70 0.39 17.14
C ARG A 370 -4.57 -0.52 16.30
N VAL A 371 -5.86 -0.56 16.62
CA VAL A 371 -6.90 -1.24 15.86
C VAL A 371 -7.86 -0.20 15.30
N ASN A 372 -8.04 -0.18 13.99
CA ASN A 372 -9.02 0.67 13.34
C ASN A 372 -10.30 -0.13 13.05
N TYR A 373 -11.42 0.57 12.95
CA TYR A 373 -12.73 -0.03 12.65
C TYR A 373 -13.63 0.93 11.87
N SER A 374 -14.52 0.38 11.05
CA SER A 374 -15.46 1.13 10.24
C SER A 374 -16.64 1.67 11.06
N LYS A 375 -16.99 2.95 10.87
CA LYS A 375 -18.11 3.63 11.56
C LYS A 375 -19.36 3.80 10.71
N ARG A 376 -19.22 3.82 9.37
CA ARG A 376 -20.31 4.12 8.45
C ARG A 376 -20.28 3.20 7.24
N MET A 377 -21.43 3.09 6.59
CA MET A 377 -21.57 2.44 5.29
C MET A 377 -21.93 3.49 4.25
N TYR A 378 -21.17 3.52 3.16
CA TYR A 378 -21.40 4.43 2.04
C TYR A 378 -21.78 3.69 0.76
N ARG A 379 -22.43 4.43 -0.14
CA ARG A 379 -22.80 3.99 -1.49
C ARG A 379 -22.50 5.14 -2.45
N PHE A 380 -21.42 5.02 -3.17
CA PHE A 380 -20.95 6.06 -4.11
C PHE A 380 -21.28 5.73 -5.56
N ASP A 381 -21.49 4.44 -5.86
CA ASP A 381 -21.83 3.94 -7.18
C ASP A 381 -22.58 2.58 -7.06
N ALA A 382 -22.87 1.93 -8.18
CA ALA A 382 -23.41 0.59 -8.21
C ALA A 382 -22.52 -0.40 -7.44
N PRO A 383 -23.08 -1.41 -6.75
CA PRO A 383 -22.29 -2.39 -6.02
C PRO A 383 -21.32 -3.13 -6.95
N SER A 384 -20.06 -3.21 -6.54
CA SER A 384 -19.01 -3.99 -7.19
C SER A 384 -18.12 -4.60 -6.13
N ALA A 385 -17.80 -5.88 -6.26
CA ALA A 385 -16.85 -6.59 -5.38
C ALA A 385 -15.40 -6.41 -5.84
N ASP A 386 -15.17 -5.84 -7.03
CA ASP A 386 -13.85 -5.69 -7.66
C ASP A 386 -13.40 -4.24 -7.77
N GLY A 387 -13.91 -3.37 -6.90
CA GLY A 387 -13.62 -1.94 -6.90
C GLY A 387 -14.50 -1.12 -7.85
N LEU A 388 -14.32 0.19 -7.85
CA LEU A 388 -14.91 1.08 -8.82
C LEU A 388 -14.24 0.84 -10.17
N GLN A 389 -15.06 0.47 -11.18
CA GLN A 389 -14.55 0.10 -12.50
C GLN A 389 -14.22 1.34 -13.34
N PRO A 390 -13.10 1.33 -14.08
CA PRO A 390 -12.81 2.37 -15.07
C PRO A 390 -13.73 2.25 -16.29
N ASP A 391 -14.07 3.38 -16.91
CA ASP A 391 -14.76 3.42 -18.21
C ASP A 391 -13.83 2.99 -19.34
N LYS A 392 -12.53 3.27 -19.16
CA LYS A 392 -11.46 2.78 -20.02
C LYS A 392 -10.43 2.00 -19.22
N PHE A 393 -10.44 0.69 -19.36
CA PHE A 393 -9.42 -0.16 -18.75
C PHE A 393 -8.07 0.00 -19.48
N VAL A 394 -7.03 0.38 -18.73
CA VAL A 394 -5.64 0.49 -19.20
C VAL A 394 -4.75 -0.09 -18.09
N PRO A 395 -4.29 -1.34 -18.23
CA PRO A 395 -3.47 -1.97 -17.20
C PRO A 395 -2.06 -1.38 -17.15
N THR A 396 -1.45 -1.42 -15.98
CA THR A 396 -0.02 -1.16 -15.83
C THR A 396 0.76 -2.40 -16.22
N THR A 397 1.54 -2.34 -17.30
CA THR A 397 2.39 -3.45 -17.73
C THR A 397 3.85 -3.22 -17.32
N TRP A 398 4.61 -4.32 -17.17
CA TRP A 398 6.04 -4.22 -16.93
C TRP A 398 6.77 -3.58 -18.12
N ALA A 399 6.37 -3.92 -19.33
CA ALA A 399 6.95 -3.38 -20.56
C ALA A 399 6.83 -1.85 -20.62
N ASP A 400 5.69 -1.26 -20.21
CA ASP A 400 5.49 0.17 -20.20
C ASP A 400 6.29 0.85 -19.10
N LEU A 401 6.24 0.33 -17.88
CA LEU A 401 7.01 0.87 -16.74
C LEU A 401 8.51 0.92 -17.05
N ARG A 402 9.06 -0.13 -17.65
CA ARG A 402 10.48 -0.20 -18.02
C ARG A 402 10.87 0.85 -19.05
N ARG A 403 9.95 1.23 -19.94
CA ARG A 403 10.15 2.28 -20.96
C ARG A 403 9.83 3.68 -20.42
N GLY A 404 9.39 3.80 -19.17
CA GLY A 404 8.92 5.07 -18.60
C GLY A 404 7.62 5.58 -19.24
N VAL A 405 6.79 4.67 -19.78
CA VAL A 405 5.52 5.00 -20.42
C VAL A 405 4.39 4.91 -19.40
N ASP A 406 3.65 5.99 -19.24
CA ASP A 406 2.38 6.03 -18.51
C ASP A 406 1.23 5.84 -19.52
N ALA A 407 0.83 4.59 -19.74
CA ALA A 407 -0.16 4.25 -20.75
C ALA A 407 -1.55 4.88 -20.47
N ALA A 408 -1.97 4.96 -19.20
CA ALA A 408 -3.25 5.56 -18.85
C ALA A 408 -3.26 7.07 -19.08
N LEU A 409 -2.19 7.76 -18.68
CA LEU A 409 -2.04 9.19 -18.97
C LEU A 409 -1.92 9.45 -20.47
N ALA A 410 -1.11 8.67 -21.19
CA ALA A 410 -0.95 8.79 -22.63
C ALA A 410 -2.29 8.62 -23.37
N TRP A 411 -3.12 7.66 -22.93
CA TRP A 411 -4.45 7.46 -23.48
C TRP A 411 -5.35 8.68 -23.23
N ALA A 412 -5.41 9.21 -22.00
CA ALA A 412 -6.23 10.38 -21.66
C ALA A 412 -5.78 11.64 -22.39
N LEU A 413 -4.48 11.81 -22.64
CA LEU A 413 -3.94 12.91 -23.42
C LEU A 413 -4.34 12.82 -24.90
N ALA A 414 -4.32 11.61 -25.47
CA ALA A 414 -4.61 11.37 -26.89
C ALA A 414 -6.11 11.36 -27.25
N ASP A 415 -6.99 11.07 -26.26
CA ASP A 415 -8.43 11.00 -26.48
C ASP A 415 -8.99 12.37 -26.88
N ARG A 416 -9.81 12.41 -27.89
CA ARG A 416 -10.36 13.63 -28.51
C ARG A 416 -11.90 13.62 -28.56
N ARG A 417 -12.51 12.90 -27.62
CA ARG A 417 -13.98 12.89 -27.52
C ARG A 417 -14.54 14.27 -27.30
#